data_8f89c30b83908ab1d5ae9103d2b57d12
#
_entry.id   8f89c30b83908ab1d5ae9103d2b57d12
#
_cell.length_a   1.000
_cell.length_b   1.000
_cell.length_c   1.000
_cell.angle_alpha   90.00
_cell.angle_beta   90.00
_cell.angle_gamma   90.00
#
_symmetry.space_group_name_H-M   'P 1'
#
loop_
_entity.id
_entity.type
_entity.pdbx_description
1 polymer ?
#
loop_
_entity_poly.entity_id
_entity_poly.type
_entity_poly.pdbx_seq_one_letter_code
_entity_poly.pdbx_strand_id
1 'polypeptide(L)'
;MGSPPPSSGAQPKPQIKFDLASLGRVDRLVGGGTLVLFISLFLTWFSYAGFGISGLTAHGYLYIVLIVALGIIGLIAAEAVGVWKVPESSTISRDQILIVATALNFVLVLIAFLLKPGGYGFHGVGWSYGAFVGLIAAIVAAFPLGWPIIQARRGK
;
A
#
# COMPACT_ATOMS: atom_id res chain seq x y z
N MET A 1 -63.55 -10.73 -8.88
CA MET A 1 -62.31 -10.42 -9.65
C MET A 1 -61.22 -10.07 -8.69
N GLY A 2 -60.34 -11.00 -8.40
CA GLY A 2 -59.17 -10.79 -7.54
C GLY A 2 -58.09 -9.98 -8.27
N SER A 3 -57.61 -8.89 -7.65
CA SER A 3 -56.41 -8.21 -8.15
C SER A 3 -55.24 -9.17 -8.16
N PRO A 4 -54.40 -9.19 -9.24
CA PRO A 4 -53.22 -10.04 -9.25
C PRO A 4 -52.31 -9.67 -8.07
N PRO A 5 -51.69 -10.66 -7.41
CA PRO A 5 -50.76 -10.37 -6.33
C PRO A 5 -49.64 -9.48 -6.88
N PRO A 6 -49.17 -8.48 -6.10
CA PRO A 6 -48.04 -7.68 -6.51
C PRO A 6 -46.90 -8.63 -6.83
N SER A 7 -46.38 -8.56 -8.04
CA SER A 7 -45.17 -9.27 -8.41
C SER A 7 -44.12 -8.91 -7.36
N SER A 8 -43.66 -9.88 -6.60
CA SER A 8 -42.51 -9.71 -5.72
C SER A 8 -41.36 -9.25 -6.60
N GLY A 9 -41.16 -7.95 -6.63
CA GLY A 9 -40.04 -7.37 -7.33
C GLY A 9 -38.78 -8.02 -6.79
N ALA A 10 -38.08 -8.75 -7.64
CA ALA A 10 -36.79 -9.28 -7.30
C ALA A 10 -35.95 -8.14 -6.76
N GLN A 11 -35.60 -8.17 -5.47
CA GLN A 11 -34.69 -7.19 -4.91
C GLN A 11 -33.41 -7.23 -5.73
N PRO A 12 -32.93 -6.09 -6.24
CA PRO A 12 -31.71 -6.06 -7.00
C PRO A 12 -30.61 -6.64 -6.11
N LYS A 13 -29.93 -7.67 -6.57
CA LYS A 13 -28.75 -8.23 -5.88
C LYS A 13 -27.78 -7.07 -5.64
N PRO A 14 -27.25 -6.90 -4.40
CA PRO A 14 -26.25 -5.87 -4.16
C PRO A 14 -25.07 -6.13 -5.08
N GLN A 15 -24.92 -5.30 -6.11
CA GLN A 15 -23.76 -5.35 -6.98
C GLN A 15 -22.62 -4.65 -6.23
N ILE A 16 -21.58 -5.40 -5.90
CA ILE A 16 -20.32 -4.86 -5.40
C ILE A 16 -19.69 -4.11 -6.58
N LYS A 17 -19.90 -2.81 -6.64
CA LYS A 17 -19.23 -1.94 -7.61
C LYS A 17 -18.01 -1.35 -6.93
N PHE A 18 -16.83 -1.68 -7.45
CA PHE A 18 -15.61 -1.00 -7.08
C PHE A 18 -15.60 0.36 -7.79
N ASP A 19 -15.97 1.41 -7.06
CA ASP A 19 -16.01 2.77 -7.58
C ASP A 19 -14.73 3.52 -7.20
N LEU A 20 -13.76 3.52 -8.11
CA LEU A 20 -12.54 4.30 -7.97
C LEU A 20 -12.82 5.82 -7.89
N ALA A 21 -13.92 6.27 -8.43
CA ALA A 21 -14.30 7.69 -8.39
C ALA A 21 -14.74 8.12 -6.98
N SER A 22 -15.24 7.19 -6.15
CA SER A 22 -15.62 7.47 -4.77
C SER A 22 -14.43 7.64 -3.83
N LEU A 23 -13.24 7.16 -4.22
CA LEU A 23 -12.03 7.30 -3.44
C LEU A 23 -11.52 8.74 -3.46
N GLY A 24 -11.21 9.27 -2.30
CA GLY A 24 -10.54 10.55 -2.15
C GLY A 24 -9.17 10.59 -2.84
N ARG A 25 -8.69 11.77 -3.14
CA ARG A 25 -7.36 11.95 -3.79
C ARG A 25 -6.23 11.32 -2.98
N VAL A 26 -6.30 11.44 -1.65
CA VAL A 26 -5.33 10.85 -0.73
C VAL A 26 -5.37 9.32 -0.82
N ASP A 27 -6.55 8.71 -0.79
CA ASP A 27 -6.71 7.26 -0.86
C ASP A 27 -6.20 6.68 -2.18
N ARG A 28 -6.37 7.40 -3.29
CA ARG A 28 -5.82 6.99 -4.59
C ARG A 28 -4.29 7.00 -4.60
N LEU A 29 -3.68 8.00 -3.98
CA LEU A 29 -2.22 8.11 -3.89
C LEU A 29 -1.66 7.04 -2.94
N VAL A 30 -2.27 6.86 -1.78
CA VAL A 30 -1.87 5.84 -0.81
C VAL A 30 -2.07 4.44 -1.39
N GLY A 31 -3.25 4.15 -1.93
CA GLY A 31 -3.55 2.86 -2.53
C GLY A 31 -2.73 2.56 -3.77
N GLY A 32 -2.64 3.50 -4.69
CA GLY A 32 -1.84 3.38 -5.91
C GLY A 32 -0.35 3.23 -5.62
N GLY A 33 0.19 4.07 -4.75
CA GLY A 33 1.59 3.98 -4.30
C GLY A 33 1.89 2.64 -3.63
N THR A 34 1.00 2.18 -2.75
CA THR A 34 1.14 0.89 -2.07
C THR A 34 1.04 -0.29 -3.04
N LEU A 35 0.16 -0.21 -4.05
CA LEU A 35 0.06 -1.24 -5.08
C LEU A 35 1.34 -1.32 -5.92
N VAL A 36 1.88 -0.19 -6.34
CA VAL A 36 3.15 -0.14 -7.09
C VAL A 36 4.30 -0.64 -6.21
N LEU A 37 4.32 -0.27 -4.93
CA LEU A 37 5.28 -0.80 -3.96
C LEU A 37 5.19 -2.33 -3.86
N PHE A 38 3.98 -2.87 -3.70
CA PHE A 38 3.74 -4.31 -3.65
C PHE A 38 4.31 -5.03 -4.87
N ILE A 39 4.03 -4.52 -6.07
CA ILE A 39 4.56 -5.08 -7.33
C ILE A 39 6.09 -4.97 -7.35
N SER A 40 6.65 -3.85 -6.91
CA SER A 40 8.08 -3.60 -6.94
C SER A 40 8.90 -4.61 -6.12
N LEU A 41 8.31 -5.18 -5.06
CA LEU A 41 8.99 -6.19 -4.22
C LEU A 41 9.38 -7.45 -4.99
N PHE A 42 8.63 -7.77 -6.05
CA PHE A 42 8.90 -8.91 -6.94
C PHE A 42 9.86 -8.56 -8.08
N LEU A 43 10.08 -7.28 -8.34
CA LEU A 43 11.01 -6.83 -9.37
C LEU A 43 12.47 -6.99 -8.90
N THR A 44 13.39 -6.91 -9.84
CA THR A 44 14.83 -6.94 -9.55
C THR A 44 15.26 -5.66 -8.83
N TRP A 45 15.66 -5.79 -7.57
CA TRP A 45 16.17 -4.69 -6.75
C TRP A 45 17.68 -4.55 -6.84
N PHE A 46 18.36 -5.66 -6.95
CA PHE A 46 19.81 -5.73 -7.02
C PHE A 46 20.26 -6.61 -8.18
N SER A 47 21.41 -6.30 -8.73
CA SER A 47 22.05 -7.12 -9.75
C SER A 47 23.50 -7.44 -9.36
N TYR A 48 23.89 -8.70 -9.57
CA TYR A 48 25.24 -9.19 -9.35
C TYR A 48 25.62 -10.13 -10.48
N ALA A 49 26.75 -9.87 -11.14
CA ALA A 49 27.29 -10.71 -12.23
C ALA A 49 26.25 -11.06 -13.33
N GLY A 50 25.33 -10.15 -13.65
CA GLY A 50 24.26 -10.36 -14.62
C GLY A 50 23.01 -11.06 -14.09
N PHE A 51 23.00 -11.48 -12.84
CA PHE A 51 21.82 -12.08 -12.20
C PHE A 51 21.03 -11.03 -11.43
N GLY A 52 19.70 -11.01 -11.58
CA GLY A 52 18.80 -10.15 -10.86
C GLY A 52 18.33 -10.80 -9.55
N ILE A 53 18.33 -10.03 -8.46
CA ILE A 53 17.81 -10.45 -7.14
C ILE A 53 16.62 -9.57 -6.80
N SER A 54 15.46 -10.18 -6.51
CA SER A 54 14.26 -9.44 -6.11
C SER A 54 14.42 -8.85 -4.70
N GLY A 55 13.61 -7.83 -4.39
CA GLY A 55 13.61 -7.22 -3.06
C GLY A 55 13.38 -8.25 -1.96
N LEU A 56 12.39 -9.12 -2.12
CA LEU A 56 12.03 -10.15 -1.13
C LEU A 56 13.14 -11.19 -0.91
N THR A 57 13.86 -11.54 -1.99
CA THR A 57 14.98 -12.49 -1.89
C THR A 57 16.20 -11.85 -1.25
N ALA A 58 16.42 -10.56 -1.54
CA ALA A 58 17.56 -9.81 -0.99
C ALA A 58 17.43 -9.56 0.52
N HIS A 59 16.22 -9.26 0.97
CA HIS A 59 15.96 -8.88 2.35
C HIS A 59 14.66 -9.53 2.87
N GLY A 60 14.80 -10.57 3.69
CA GLY A 60 13.67 -11.33 4.24
C GLY A 60 12.67 -10.47 5.05
N TYR A 61 13.11 -9.38 5.68
CA TYR A 61 12.20 -8.48 6.40
C TYR A 61 11.24 -7.69 5.49
N LEU A 62 11.48 -7.63 4.17
CA LEU A 62 10.54 -7.05 3.22
C LEU A 62 9.23 -7.85 3.06
N TYR A 63 9.17 -9.08 3.59
CA TYR A 63 7.90 -9.77 3.76
C TYR A 63 6.95 -9.03 4.72
N ILE A 64 7.48 -8.29 5.70
CA ILE A 64 6.67 -7.40 6.55
C ILE A 64 6.04 -6.29 5.70
N VAL A 65 6.84 -5.67 4.82
CA VAL A 65 6.34 -4.66 3.86
C VAL A 65 5.24 -5.23 2.97
N LEU A 66 5.42 -6.47 2.49
CA LEU A 66 4.42 -7.17 1.68
C LEU A 66 3.09 -7.33 2.42
N ILE A 67 3.13 -7.83 3.67
CA ILE A 67 1.94 -8.05 4.50
C ILE A 67 1.25 -6.73 4.82
N VAL A 68 2.01 -5.71 5.21
CA VAL A 68 1.49 -4.37 5.52
C VAL A 68 0.88 -3.73 4.27
N ALA A 69 1.52 -3.87 3.11
CA ALA A 69 0.99 -3.38 1.84
C ALA A 69 -0.35 -4.04 1.48
N LEU A 70 -0.45 -5.37 1.65
CA LEU A 70 -1.72 -6.09 1.47
C LEU A 70 -2.78 -5.60 2.44
N GLY A 71 -2.43 -5.31 3.69
CA GLY A 71 -3.34 -4.75 4.69
C GLY A 71 -3.86 -3.37 4.29
N ILE A 72 -3.00 -2.47 3.81
CA ILE A 72 -3.39 -1.13 3.32
C ILE A 72 -4.32 -1.24 2.11
N ILE A 73 -3.94 -2.04 1.11
CA ILE A 73 -4.75 -2.25 -0.10
C ILE A 73 -6.11 -2.86 0.27
N GLY A 74 -6.10 -3.87 1.14
CA GLY A 74 -7.31 -4.54 1.61
C GLY A 74 -8.25 -3.60 2.37
N LEU A 75 -7.71 -2.73 3.24
CA LEU A 75 -8.48 -1.74 3.96
C LEU A 75 -9.16 -0.74 3.01
N ILE A 76 -8.39 -0.13 2.11
CA ILE A 76 -8.91 0.84 1.14
C ILE A 76 -9.93 0.18 0.20
N ALA A 77 -9.66 -1.04 -0.27
CA ALA A 77 -10.57 -1.78 -1.12
C ALA A 77 -11.87 -2.15 -0.41
N ALA A 78 -11.81 -2.63 0.83
CA ALA A 78 -12.99 -2.97 1.62
C ALA A 78 -13.89 -1.76 1.88
N GLU A 79 -13.31 -0.60 2.12
CA GLU A 79 -14.03 0.65 2.27
C GLU A 79 -14.64 1.13 0.94
N ALA A 80 -13.90 1.00 -0.17
CA ALA A 80 -14.37 1.40 -1.49
C ALA A 80 -15.57 0.59 -1.98
N VAL A 81 -15.63 -0.70 -1.62
CA VAL A 81 -16.80 -1.56 -1.93
C VAL A 81 -17.89 -1.51 -0.85
N GLY A 82 -17.67 -0.77 0.24
CA GLY A 82 -18.66 -0.62 1.31
C GLY A 82 -18.87 -1.87 2.17
N VAL A 83 -17.97 -2.85 2.07
CA VAL A 83 -18.07 -4.12 2.85
C VAL A 83 -17.72 -3.89 4.31
N TRP A 84 -16.76 -3.03 4.58
CA TRP A 84 -16.30 -2.76 5.94
C TRP A 84 -15.74 -1.35 6.06
N LYS A 85 -15.98 -0.73 7.21
CA LYS A 85 -15.40 0.57 7.60
C LYS A 85 -14.83 0.46 9.00
N VAL A 86 -13.74 1.18 9.25
CA VAL A 86 -13.20 1.28 10.61
C VAL A 86 -14.25 1.92 11.51
N PRO A 87 -14.66 1.28 12.63
CA PRO A 87 -15.66 1.83 13.54
C PRO A 87 -15.18 3.17 14.11
N GLU A 88 -16.07 4.18 14.14
CA GLU A 88 -15.76 5.49 14.75
C GLU A 88 -15.51 5.39 16.26
N SER A 89 -16.02 4.34 16.90
CA SER A 89 -15.80 4.04 18.31
C SER A 89 -14.44 3.43 18.63
N SER A 90 -13.61 3.11 17.61
CA SER A 90 -12.29 2.55 17.87
C SER A 90 -11.32 3.63 18.41
N THR A 91 -10.49 3.22 19.35
CA THR A 91 -9.45 4.09 19.95
C THR A 91 -8.44 4.61 18.94
N ILE A 92 -8.28 3.89 17.81
CA ILE A 92 -7.34 4.20 16.74
C ILE A 92 -8.15 4.59 15.51
N SER A 93 -7.89 5.79 14.97
CA SER A 93 -8.55 6.25 13.76
C SER A 93 -7.98 5.56 12.52
N ARG A 94 -8.80 5.49 11.45
CA ARG A 94 -8.39 5.00 10.13
C ARG A 94 -7.09 5.65 9.64
N ASP A 95 -7.04 6.97 9.74
CA ASP A 95 -5.89 7.73 9.26
C ASP A 95 -4.62 7.42 10.05
N GLN A 96 -4.74 7.19 11.36
CA GLN A 96 -3.60 6.75 12.18
C GLN A 96 -3.09 5.37 11.75
N ILE A 97 -3.96 4.44 11.43
CA ILE A 97 -3.58 3.12 10.90
C ILE A 97 -2.79 3.28 9.60
N LEU A 98 -3.32 4.07 8.66
CA LEU A 98 -2.67 4.30 7.38
C LEU A 98 -1.33 5.03 7.52
N ILE A 99 -1.25 6.04 8.40
CA ILE A 99 0.00 6.78 8.67
C ILE A 99 1.07 5.84 9.21
N VAL A 100 0.74 5.05 10.23
CA VAL A 100 1.70 4.11 10.84
C VAL A 100 2.13 3.04 9.84
N ALA A 101 1.19 2.47 9.10
CA ALA A 101 1.45 1.42 8.13
C ALA A 101 2.33 1.91 6.96
N THR A 102 2.01 3.08 6.39
CA THR A 102 2.81 3.65 5.29
C THR A 102 4.18 4.14 5.77
N ALA A 103 4.28 4.71 6.98
CA ALA A 103 5.54 5.10 7.57
C ALA A 103 6.45 3.88 7.83
N LEU A 104 5.89 2.79 8.35
CA LEU A 104 6.61 1.54 8.56
C LEU A 104 7.14 0.99 7.23
N ASN A 105 6.29 0.92 6.21
CA ASN A 105 6.70 0.47 4.88
C ASN A 105 7.81 1.35 4.31
N PHE A 106 7.67 2.68 4.42
CA PHE A 106 8.67 3.62 3.94
C PHE A 106 10.03 3.41 4.63
N VAL A 107 10.05 3.29 5.96
CA VAL A 107 11.29 3.08 6.73
C VAL A 107 11.96 1.77 6.36
N LEU A 108 11.20 0.67 6.26
CA LEU A 108 11.76 -0.63 5.89
C LEU A 108 12.28 -0.66 4.45
N VAL A 109 11.58 -0.03 3.52
CA VAL A 109 12.01 0.12 2.13
C VAL A 109 13.27 0.98 2.03
N LEU A 110 13.34 2.07 2.79
CA LEU A 110 14.51 2.94 2.85
C LEU A 110 15.73 2.18 3.40
N ILE A 111 15.56 1.42 4.47
CA ILE A 111 16.62 0.56 5.02
C ILE A 111 17.07 -0.46 3.97
N ALA A 112 16.14 -1.12 3.28
CA ALA A 112 16.46 -2.09 2.24
C ALA A 112 17.20 -1.46 1.05
N PHE A 113 16.84 -0.22 0.71
CA PHE A 113 17.52 0.53 -0.34
C PHE A 113 18.96 0.90 0.05
N LEU A 114 19.17 1.31 1.30
CA LEU A 114 20.50 1.71 1.81
C LEU A 114 21.42 0.52 2.08
N LEU A 115 20.87 -0.59 2.55
CA LEU A 115 21.61 -1.81 2.87
C LEU A 115 21.65 -2.72 1.64
N LYS A 116 22.73 -2.67 0.88
CA LYS A 116 22.94 -3.63 -0.20
C LYS A 116 23.09 -5.06 0.37
N PRO A 117 22.43 -6.07 -0.24
CA PRO A 117 22.68 -7.45 0.15
C PRO A 117 24.13 -7.81 -0.19
N GLY A 118 24.85 -8.31 0.76
CA GLY A 118 26.23 -8.72 0.56
C GLY A 118 26.99 -8.55 1.86
N GLY A 119 27.26 -9.66 2.51
CA GLY A 119 28.30 -9.73 3.54
C GLY A 119 29.69 -9.50 2.91
N TYR A 120 30.72 -9.44 3.73
CA TYR A 120 32.11 -9.30 3.33
C TYR A 120 32.48 -10.24 2.17
N GLY A 121 32.57 -9.71 0.95
CA GLY A 121 32.98 -10.50 -0.22
C GLY A 121 32.21 -10.26 -1.52
N PHE A 122 31.02 -9.66 -1.46
CA PHE A 122 30.25 -9.32 -2.68
C PHE A 122 30.58 -7.89 -3.16
N HIS A 123 31.77 -7.73 -3.73
CA HIS A 123 32.10 -6.52 -4.47
C HIS A 123 31.36 -6.55 -5.81
N GLY A 124 30.57 -5.52 -6.12
CA GLY A 124 29.92 -5.38 -7.42
C GLY A 124 28.41 -5.55 -7.44
N VAL A 125 27.74 -5.62 -6.28
CA VAL A 125 26.25 -5.57 -6.23
C VAL A 125 25.81 -4.15 -6.58
N GLY A 126 25.06 -4.02 -7.69
CA GLY A 126 24.46 -2.78 -8.15
C GLY A 126 22.98 -2.70 -7.80
N TRP A 127 22.45 -1.47 -7.65
CA TRP A 127 21.01 -1.26 -7.61
C TRP A 127 20.39 -1.52 -8.97
N SER A 128 19.19 -2.09 -8.98
CA SER A 128 18.41 -2.26 -10.19
C SER A 128 17.12 -1.42 -10.10
N TYR A 129 16.39 -1.36 -11.21
CA TYR A 129 15.22 -0.51 -11.36
C TYR A 129 14.12 -0.74 -10.28
N GLY A 130 13.95 -1.98 -9.83
CA GLY A 130 12.94 -2.34 -8.83
C GLY A 130 13.12 -1.62 -7.49
N ALA A 131 14.38 -1.40 -7.05
CA ALA A 131 14.67 -0.67 -5.84
C ALA A 131 14.25 0.80 -5.92
N PHE A 132 14.50 1.45 -7.06
CA PHE A 132 14.06 2.84 -7.29
C PHE A 132 12.55 2.96 -7.39
N VAL A 133 11.90 2.06 -8.12
CA VAL A 133 10.43 1.99 -8.21
C VAL A 133 9.81 1.81 -6.83
N GLY A 134 10.34 0.88 -6.02
CA GLY A 134 9.87 0.62 -4.66
C GLY A 134 10.03 1.83 -3.75
N LEU A 135 11.17 2.50 -3.78
CA LEU A 135 11.41 3.69 -2.97
C LEU A 135 10.48 4.85 -3.36
N ILE A 136 10.34 5.14 -4.66
CA ILE A 136 9.44 6.19 -5.14
C ILE A 136 7.99 5.86 -4.76
N ALA A 137 7.56 4.62 -4.94
CA ALA A 137 6.22 4.18 -4.58
C ALA A 137 5.94 4.31 -3.08
N ALA A 138 6.91 3.98 -2.22
CA ALA A 138 6.81 4.16 -0.77
C ALA A 138 6.69 5.64 -0.37
N ILE A 139 7.42 6.53 -1.04
CA ILE A 139 7.31 7.99 -0.85
C ILE A 139 5.92 8.47 -1.26
N VAL A 140 5.43 8.08 -2.43
CA VAL A 140 4.11 8.46 -2.95
C VAL A 140 2.99 8.01 -2.02
N ALA A 141 3.12 6.81 -1.43
CA ALA A 141 2.14 6.29 -0.47
C ALA A 141 2.16 7.04 0.87
N ALA A 142 3.33 7.38 1.39
CA ALA A 142 3.50 7.99 2.71
C ALA A 142 3.30 9.52 2.70
N PHE A 143 3.69 10.20 1.62
CA PHE A 143 3.73 11.66 1.53
C PHE A 143 2.39 12.35 1.81
N PRO A 144 1.24 11.93 1.22
CA PRO A 144 -0.04 12.61 1.43
C PRO A 144 -0.50 12.61 2.88
N LEU A 145 -0.15 11.57 3.62
CA LEU A 145 -0.51 11.40 5.04
C LEU A 145 0.46 12.13 5.98
N GLY A 146 1.73 12.19 5.60
CA GLY A 146 2.77 12.87 6.39
C GLY A 146 2.78 14.37 6.24
N TRP A 147 2.36 14.91 5.10
CA TRP A 147 2.43 16.33 4.78
C TRP A 147 1.67 17.24 5.77
N PRO A 148 0.42 16.95 6.16
CA PRO A 148 -0.31 17.76 7.15
C PRO A 148 0.38 17.81 8.50
N ILE A 149 1.03 16.70 8.91
CA ILE A 149 1.77 16.63 10.19
C ILE A 149 2.99 17.54 10.16
N ILE A 150 3.71 17.57 9.04
CA ILE A 150 4.87 18.44 8.86
C ILE A 150 4.46 19.91 8.87
N GLN A 151 3.35 20.25 8.21
CA GLN A 151 2.82 21.62 8.20
C GLN A 151 2.38 22.08 9.59
N ALA A 152 1.71 21.22 10.36
CA ALA A 152 1.26 21.53 11.72
C ALA A 152 2.44 21.86 12.66
N ARG A 153 3.60 21.24 12.44
CA ARG A 153 4.83 21.53 13.21
C ARG A 153 5.52 22.82 12.82
N ARG A 154 5.40 23.23 11.54
CA ARG A 154 6.02 24.48 11.06
C ARG A 154 5.24 25.74 11.43
N GLY A 155 3.95 25.61 11.73
CA GLY A 155 3.07 26.71 12.15
C GLY A 155 3.14 27.05 13.65
N LYS A 156 3.99 26.38 14.39
CA LYS A 156 4.31 26.67 15.79
C LYS A 156 5.73 27.24 15.86
#